data_b581fbc142b8c72002a108e4136268b0
#
_entry.id   b581fbc142b8c72002a108e4136268b0
#
_cell.length_a   1.000
_cell.length_b   1.000
_cell.length_c   1.000
_cell.angle_alpha   90.00
_cell.angle_beta   90.00
_cell.angle_gamma   90.00
#
_symmetry.space_group_name_H-M   'P 1'
#
loop_
_entity.id
_entity.type
_entity.pdbx_description
1 polymer ?
#
loop_
_entity_poly.entity_id
_entity_poly.type
_entity_poly.pdbx_seq_one_letter_code
_entity_poly.pdbx_strand_id
1 'polypeptide(L)'
;DRRLYFRYTLLVLGLLVIWLIPLLLLQSEADRLVYTDIMTPIFNLAATAALFLASRKSYPKNRMLGRVWLILAGAQLIWTAADVVWLVLELVLQQYPFPSIADVFYLAYYPCFLLGILGLPFIARSPKDRLKLWLEIGIIILAAGLYLWTFALSPIITQTGMSEPLVLIFSLAYPLADLILLLAILVLLFRTHPGVPGGPILMLASGALVTIAADVAF
;
A
#
# COMPACT_ATOMS: atom_id res chain seq x y z
N ASP A 1 2.32 -12.63 -24.20
CA ASP A 1 2.74 -11.36 -24.83
C ASP A 1 3.93 -10.70 -24.10
N ARG A 2 5.15 -11.28 -24.29
CA ARG A 2 6.39 -10.72 -23.72
C ARG A 2 6.59 -9.24 -24.08
N ARG A 3 6.20 -8.84 -25.30
CA ARG A 3 6.31 -7.44 -25.77
C ARG A 3 5.43 -6.47 -24.97
N LEU A 4 4.27 -6.90 -24.53
CA LEU A 4 3.34 -6.09 -23.74
C LEU A 4 3.90 -5.86 -22.32
N TYR A 5 4.37 -6.92 -21.67
CA TYR A 5 5.03 -6.85 -20.37
C TYR A 5 6.26 -5.94 -20.42
N PHE A 6 7.10 -6.08 -21.43
CA PHE A 6 8.29 -5.25 -21.62
C PHE A 6 7.93 -3.75 -21.73
N ARG A 7 6.88 -3.40 -22.50
CA ARG A 7 6.39 -2.02 -22.60
C ARG A 7 5.90 -1.47 -21.27
N TYR A 8 5.14 -2.23 -20.50
CA TYR A 8 4.68 -1.80 -19.18
C TYR A 8 5.84 -1.66 -18.18
N THR A 9 6.80 -2.57 -18.22
CA THR A 9 8.01 -2.45 -17.36
C THR A 9 8.79 -1.19 -17.71
N LEU A 10 9.00 -0.89 -19.01
CA LEU A 10 9.66 0.36 -19.41
C LEU A 10 8.89 1.60 -18.98
N LEU A 11 7.55 1.57 -19.06
CA LEU A 11 6.72 2.68 -18.61
C LEU A 11 6.88 2.90 -17.09
N VAL A 12 6.82 1.84 -16.30
CA VAL A 12 7.00 1.92 -14.84
C VAL A 12 8.40 2.42 -14.51
N LEU A 13 9.46 1.90 -15.16
CA LEU A 13 10.82 2.39 -14.96
C LEU A 13 10.97 3.85 -15.37
N GLY A 14 10.33 4.28 -16.47
CA GLY A 14 10.30 5.69 -16.88
C GLY A 14 9.64 6.60 -15.85
N LEU A 15 8.52 6.17 -15.27
CA LEU A 15 7.84 6.90 -14.20
C LEU A 15 8.70 6.98 -12.93
N LEU A 16 9.37 5.89 -12.55
CA LEU A 16 10.31 5.89 -11.42
C LEU A 16 11.48 6.85 -11.67
N VAL A 17 12.01 6.87 -12.88
CA VAL A 17 13.09 7.81 -13.27
C VAL A 17 12.62 9.25 -13.18
N ILE A 18 11.42 9.56 -13.69
CA ILE A 18 10.81 10.89 -13.60
C ILE A 18 10.60 11.32 -12.14
N TRP A 19 10.27 10.38 -11.25
CA TRP A 19 10.11 10.68 -9.83
C TRP A 19 11.45 10.85 -9.12
N LEU A 20 12.41 9.96 -9.37
CA LEU A 20 13.67 9.86 -8.62
C LEU A 20 14.71 10.91 -9.04
N ILE A 21 14.86 11.19 -10.35
CA ILE A 21 15.92 12.10 -10.84
C ILE A 21 15.79 13.51 -10.26
N PRO A 22 14.63 14.18 -10.28
CA PRO A 22 14.52 15.50 -9.66
C PRO A 22 14.80 15.46 -8.17
N LEU A 23 14.36 14.41 -7.46
CA LEU A 23 14.60 14.25 -6.04
C LEU A 23 16.10 14.18 -5.69
N LEU A 24 16.89 13.53 -6.56
CA LEU A 24 18.37 13.45 -6.39
C LEU A 24 19.08 14.74 -6.78
N LEU A 25 18.52 15.52 -7.71
CA LEU A 25 19.13 16.77 -8.19
C LEU A 25 18.80 17.98 -7.31
N LEU A 26 17.66 17.98 -6.63
CA LEU A 26 17.27 19.05 -5.73
C LEU A 26 18.17 19.04 -4.48
N GLN A 27 18.81 20.17 -4.22
CA GLN A 27 19.75 20.32 -3.10
C GLN A 27 19.05 20.84 -1.83
N SER A 28 18.00 21.64 -2.01
CA SER A 28 17.24 22.22 -0.90
C SER A 28 16.23 21.20 -0.36
N GLU A 29 16.17 21.04 0.95
CA GLU A 29 15.16 20.20 1.62
C GLU A 29 13.73 20.72 1.35
N ALA A 30 13.55 22.04 1.35
CA ALA A 30 12.25 22.65 1.03
C ALA A 30 11.78 22.34 -0.39
N ASP A 31 12.69 22.37 -1.38
CA ASP A 31 12.33 22.03 -2.77
C ASP A 31 12.00 20.54 -2.91
N ARG A 32 12.71 19.67 -2.20
CA ARG A 32 12.41 18.24 -2.17
C ARG A 32 11.03 17.96 -1.57
N LEU A 33 10.70 18.62 -0.44
CA LEU A 33 9.41 18.51 0.21
C LEU A 33 8.28 18.96 -0.74
N VAL A 34 8.39 20.14 -1.33
CA VAL A 34 7.40 20.65 -2.29
C VAL A 34 7.25 19.71 -3.49
N TYR A 35 8.37 19.18 -3.99
CA TYR A 35 8.35 18.24 -5.11
C TYR A 35 7.64 16.93 -4.75
N THR A 36 7.98 16.33 -3.60
CA THR A 36 7.36 15.07 -3.15
C THR A 36 5.88 15.23 -2.91
N ASP A 37 5.47 16.29 -2.21
CA ASP A 37 4.08 16.54 -1.87
C ASP A 37 3.19 16.76 -3.09
N ILE A 38 3.73 17.37 -4.15
CA ILE A 38 2.98 17.58 -5.40
C ILE A 38 2.97 16.30 -6.25
N MET A 39 4.10 15.62 -6.37
CA MET A 39 4.22 14.47 -7.28
C MET A 39 3.55 13.21 -6.75
N THR A 40 3.56 12.98 -5.44
CA THR A 40 2.97 11.79 -4.83
C THR A 40 1.47 11.63 -5.16
N PRO A 41 0.59 12.62 -4.93
CA PRO A 41 -0.82 12.51 -5.31
C PRO A 41 -1.03 12.37 -6.83
N ILE A 42 -0.17 12.96 -7.67
CA ILE A 42 -0.26 12.81 -9.13
C ILE A 42 0.01 11.36 -9.54
N PHE A 43 1.07 10.73 -9.02
CA PHE A 43 1.38 9.33 -9.29
C PHE A 43 0.31 8.39 -8.73
N ASN A 44 -0.20 8.65 -7.53
CA ASN A 44 -1.25 7.86 -6.93
C ASN A 44 -2.59 8.01 -7.67
N LEU A 45 -2.90 9.17 -8.21
CA LEU A 45 -4.06 9.37 -9.08
C LEU A 45 -3.91 8.58 -10.39
N ALA A 46 -2.71 8.56 -10.98
CA ALA A 46 -2.43 7.76 -12.17
C ALA A 46 -2.57 6.25 -11.90
N ALA A 47 -2.10 5.78 -10.73
CA ALA A 47 -2.30 4.40 -10.28
C ALA A 47 -3.79 4.07 -10.07
N THR A 48 -4.55 4.97 -9.45
CA THR A 48 -6.01 4.86 -9.30
C THR A 48 -6.70 4.72 -10.65
N ALA A 49 -6.35 5.58 -11.61
CA ALA A 49 -6.89 5.53 -12.97
C ALA A 49 -6.54 4.20 -13.67
N ALA A 50 -5.30 3.70 -13.52
CA ALA A 50 -4.88 2.43 -14.09
C ALA A 50 -5.68 1.25 -13.52
N LEU A 51 -5.89 1.20 -12.20
CA LEU A 51 -6.71 0.18 -11.54
C LEU A 51 -8.18 0.26 -11.99
N PHE A 52 -8.73 1.46 -12.13
CA PHE A 52 -10.09 1.66 -12.64
C PHE A 52 -10.23 1.18 -14.09
N LEU A 53 -9.25 1.45 -14.95
CA LEU A 53 -9.21 0.94 -16.32
C LEU A 53 -9.09 -0.59 -16.35
N ALA A 54 -8.31 -1.18 -15.45
CA ALA A 54 -8.22 -2.64 -15.28
C ALA A 54 -9.59 -3.22 -14.89
N SER A 55 -10.31 -2.58 -13.97
CA SER A 55 -11.68 -2.95 -13.62
C SER A 55 -12.59 -2.94 -14.85
N ARG A 56 -12.63 -1.84 -15.60
CA ARG A 56 -13.47 -1.70 -16.80
C ARG A 56 -13.18 -2.77 -17.85
N LYS A 57 -11.91 -3.08 -18.09
CA LYS A 57 -11.49 -4.11 -19.04
C LYS A 57 -11.81 -5.53 -18.58
N SER A 58 -11.79 -5.78 -17.27
CA SER A 58 -12.04 -7.10 -16.69
C SER A 58 -13.55 -7.37 -16.53
N TYR A 59 -14.36 -6.36 -16.27
CA TYR A 59 -15.77 -6.48 -15.94
C TYR A 59 -16.62 -7.26 -16.96
N PRO A 60 -16.47 -7.04 -18.30
CA PRO A 60 -17.23 -7.80 -19.30
C PRO A 60 -16.84 -9.28 -19.37
N LYS A 61 -15.58 -9.61 -19.02
CA LYS A 61 -15.03 -10.97 -19.08
C LYS A 61 -15.26 -11.75 -17.80
N ASN A 62 -15.08 -11.09 -16.66
CA ASN A 62 -15.23 -11.65 -15.33
C ASN A 62 -15.65 -10.56 -14.36
N ARG A 63 -16.95 -10.56 -14.00
CA ARG A 63 -17.54 -9.56 -13.11
C ARG A 63 -16.89 -9.54 -11.72
N MET A 64 -16.49 -10.72 -11.20
CA MET A 64 -15.81 -10.83 -9.91
C MET A 64 -14.47 -10.12 -9.96
N LEU A 65 -13.66 -10.41 -10.96
CA LEU A 65 -12.36 -9.78 -11.16
C LEU A 65 -12.50 -8.26 -11.40
N GLY A 66 -13.51 -7.84 -12.17
CA GLY A 66 -13.79 -6.41 -12.35
C GLY A 66 -14.13 -5.69 -11.06
N ARG A 67 -14.91 -6.32 -10.15
CA ARG A 67 -15.22 -5.76 -8.81
C ARG A 67 -13.97 -5.67 -7.94
N VAL A 68 -13.11 -6.68 -7.97
CA VAL A 68 -11.84 -6.67 -7.23
C VAL A 68 -10.96 -5.49 -7.64
N TRP A 69 -10.75 -5.30 -8.94
CA TRP A 69 -10.00 -4.13 -9.43
C TRP A 69 -10.66 -2.81 -9.05
N LEU A 70 -11.99 -2.76 -8.97
CA LEU A 70 -12.71 -1.57 -8.52
C LEU A 70 -12.49 -1.28 -7.04
N ILE A 71 -12.48 -2.31 -6.19
CA ILE A 71 -12.18 -2.17 -4.76
C ILE A 71 -10.75 -1.68 -4.56
N LEU A 72 -9.78 -2.26 -5.29
CA LEU A 72 -8.38 -1.81 -5.24
C LEU A 72 -8.22 -0.38 -5.76
N ALA A 73 -8.96 0.02 -6.81
CA ALA A 73 -9.00 1.41 -7.26
C ALA A 73 -9.59 2.35 -6.21
N GLY A 74 -10.62 1.91 -5.49
CA GLY A 74 -11.20 2.65 -4.37
C GLY A 74 -10.22 2.82 -3.21
N ALA A 75 -9.49 1.76 -2.83
CA ALA A 75 -8.43 1.83 -1.84
C ALA A 75 -7.35 2.85 -2.26
N GLN A 76 -6.86 2.75 -3.50
CA GLN A 76 -5.86 3.68 -4.03
C GLN A 76 -6.36 5.13 -4.09
N LEU A 77 -7.66 5.33 -4.34
CA LEU A 77 -8.28 6.66 -4.31
C LEU A 77 -8.32 7.24 -2.88
N ILE A 78 -8.57 6.40 -1.87
CA ILE A 78 -8.51 6.80 -0.46
C ILE A 78 -7.09 7.27 -0.11
N TRP A 79 -6.06 6.55 -0.53
CA TRP A 79 -4.67 6.96 -0.35
C TRP A 79 -4.37 8.29 -1.07
N THR A 80 -4.79 8.42 -2.32
CA THR A 80 -4.64 9.68 -3.08
C THR A 80 -5.33 10.86 -2.37
N ALA A 81 -6.49 10.63 -1.77
CA ALA A 81 -7.19 11.66 -0.98
C ALA A 81 -6.38 12.05 0.26
N ALA A 82 -5.74 11.08 0.94
CA ALA A 82 -4.83 11.34 2.05
C ALA A 82 -3.66 12.24 1.63
N ASP A 83 -3.01 11.93 0.50
CA ASP A 83 -1.90 12.73 -0.04
C ASP A 83 -2.33 14.17 -0.34
N VAL A 84 -3.53 14.36 -0.91
CA VAL A 84 -4.06 15.71 -1.19
C VAL A 84 -4.34 16.48 0.11
N VAL A 85 -4.88 15.81 1.13
CA VAL A 85 -5.09 16.42 2.45
C VAL A 85 -3.76 16.79 3.07
N TRP A 86 -2.78 15.89 3.03
CA TRP A 86 -1.41 16.13 3.53
C TRP A 86 -0.79 17.35 2.85
N LEU A 87 -0.77 17.38 1.51
CA LEU A 87 -0.27 18.50 0.71
C LEU A 87 -0.92 19.83 1.12
N VAL A 88 -2.25 19.87 1.30
CA VAL A 88 -2.96 21.09 1.71
C VAL A 88 -2.54 21.52 3.11
N LEU A 89 -2.42 20.62 4.05
CA LEU A 89 -2.00 20.92 5.42
C LEU A 89 -0.57 21.46 5.44
N GLU A 90 0.35 20.79 4.76
CA GLU A 90 1.77 21.11 4.81
C GLU A 90 2.14 22.33 3.96
N LEU A 91 1.77 22.36 2.67
CA LEU A 91 2.18 23.42 1.74
C LEU A 91 1.27 24.65 1.76
N VAL A 92 -0.05 24.48 1.94
CA VAL A 92 -0.99 25.61 1.88
C VAL A 92 -1.22 26.20 3.26
N LEU A 93 -1.48 25.37 4.26
CA LEU A 93 -1.76 25.81 5.63
C LEU A 93 -0.51 25.94 6.48
N GLN A 94 0.63 25.42 6.00
CA GLN A 94 1.93 25.43 6.69
C GLN A 94 1.83 24.87 8.12
N GLN A 95 1.04 23.81 8.29
CA GLN A 95 0.83 23.12 9.55
C GLN A 95 1.55 21.77 9.49
N TYR A 96 2.11 21.32 10.60
CA TYR A 96 2.64 19.96 10.69
C TYR A 96 1.49 18.96 10.59
N PRO A 97 1.46 18.10 9.55
CA PRO A 97 0.26 17.35 9.23
C PRO A 97 0.04 16.08 10.06
N PHE A 98 0.90 15.77 11.04
CA PHE A 98 0.78 14.56 11.86
C PHE A 98 0.57 14.90 13.35
N PRO A 99 -0.41 14.30 14.04
CA PRO A 99 -1.51 13.51 13.49
C PRO A 99 -2.63 14.40 12.92
N SER A 100 -3.24 13.96 11.81
CA SER A 100 -4.27 14.72 11.11
C SER A 100 -5.38 13.86 10.53
N ILE A 101 -6.32 14.51 9.84
CA ILE A 101 -7.36 13.79 9.07
C ILE A 101 -6.75 12.96 7.91
N ALA A 102 -5.56 13.31 7.40
CA ALA A 102 -4.87 12.53 6.38
C ALA A 102 -4.55 11.11 6.88
N ASP A 103 -4.15 10.97 8.15
CA ASP A 103 -3.81 9.68 8.75
C ASP A 103 -5.02 8.73 8.81
N VAL A 104 -6.23 9.27 8.99
CA VAL A 104 -7.46 8.47 8.94
C VAL A 104 -7.65 7.85 7.55
N PHE A 105 -7.39 8.63 6.50
CA PHE A 105 -7.47 8.12 5.12
C PHE A 105 -6.34 7.12 4.82
N TYR A 106 -5.10 7.42 5.21
CA TYR A 106 -3.98 6.47 5.06
C TYR A 106 -4.30 5.14 5.74
N LEU A 107 -4.73 5.15 7.00
CA LEU A 107 -5.07 3.94 7.72
C LEU A 107 -6.29 3.20 7.14
N ALA A 108 -7.27 3.91 6.56
CA ALA A 108 -8.42 3.29 5.89
C ALA A 108 -8.02 2.54 4.61
N TYR A 109 -6.91 2.89 3.97
CA TYR A 109 -6.39 2.19 2.81
C TYR A 109 -6.12 0.71 3.08
N TYR A 110 -5.46 0.38 4.20
CA TYR A 110 -4.99 -0.98 4.49
C TYR A 110 -6.10 -2.04 4.52
N PRO A 111 -7.19 -1.87 5.27
CA PRO A 111 -8.29 -2.82 5.24
C PRO A 111 -9.00 -2.86 3.88
N CYS A 112 -9.14 -1.73 3.19
CA CYS A 112 -9.72 -1.68 1.85
C CYS A 112 -8.87 -2.45 0.84
N PHE A 113 -7.54 -2.29 0.88
CA PHE A 113 -6.61 -3.05 0.04
C PHE A 113 -6.69 -4.55 0.33
N LEU A 114 -6.67 -4.95 1.61
CA LEU A 114 -6.83 -6.35 2.01
C LEU A 114 -8.15 -6.95 1.48
N LEU A 115 -9.26 -6.22 1.59
CA LEU A 115 -10.56 -6.67 1.04
C LEU A 115 -10.49 -6.88 -0.47
N GLY A 116 -9.80 -6.01 -1.20
CA GLY A 116 -9.53 -6.18 -2.62
C GLY A 116 -8.75 -7.47 -2.90
N ILE A 117 -7.67 -7.71 -2.16
CA ILE A 117 -6.84 -8.92 -2.32
C ILE A 117 -7.63 -10.19 -1.97
N LEU A 118 -8.39 -10.19 -0.87
CA LEU A 118 -9.22 -11.33 -0.47
C LEU A 118 -10.33 -11.65 -1.48
N GLY A 119 -10.78 -10.64 -2.23
CA GLY A 119 -11.78 -10.78 -3.30
C GLY A 119 -11.22 -11.39 -4.59
N LEU A 120 -9.91 -11.56 -4.75
CA LEU A 120 -9.33 -12.19 -5.93
C LEU A 120 -9.77 -13.66 -6.04
N PRO A 121 -10.14 -14.12 -7.25
CA PRO A 121 -10.47 -15.52 -7.47
C PRO A 121 -9.27 -16.40 -7.13
N PHE A 122 -9.50 -17.48 -6.44
CA PHE A 122 -8.45 -18.45 -6.08
C PHE A 122 -8.91 -19.89 -6.29
N ILE A 123 -7.97 -20.79 -6.52
CA ILE A 123 -8.25 -22.22 -6.61
C ILE A 123 -8.39 -22.77 -5.18
N ALA A 124 -9.55 -23.35 -4.88
CA ALA A 124 -9.77 -24.01 -3.60
C ALA A 124 -8.83 -25.23 -3.47
N ARG A 125 -7.99 -25.22 -2.44
CA ARG A 125 -7.11 -26.34 -2.09
C ARG A 125 -7.86 -27.34 -1.21
N SER A 126 -7.28 -28.53 -1.05
CA SER A 126 -7.81 -29.50 -0.09
C SER A 126 -7.87 -28.91 1.32
N PRO A 127 -8.73 -29.43 2.23
CA PRO A 127 -8.77 -28.94 3.61
C PRO A 127 -7.41 -28.97 4.31
N LYS A 128 -6.59 -29.99 4.03
CA LYS A 128 -5.23 -30.14 4.59
C LYS A 128 -4.29 -29.04 4.08
N ASP A 129 -4.34 -28.75 2.76
CA ASP A 129 -3.51 -27.70 2.17
C ASP A 129 -3.93 -26.31 2.64
N ARG A 130 -5.23 -26.09 2.89
CA ARG A 130 -5.73 -24.85 3.49
C ARG A 130 -5.22 -24.65 4.91
N LEU A 131 -5.28 -25.69 5.72
CA LEU A 131 -4.77 -25.64 7.10
C LEU A 131 -3.28 -25.34 7.10
N LYS A 132 -2.49 -26.05 6.27
CA LYS A 132 -1.06 -25.80 6.13
C LYS A 132 -0.77 -24.34 5.75
N LEU A 133 -1.47 -23.82 4.74
CA LEU A 133 -1.34 -22.42 4.30
C LEU A 133 -1.60 -21.42 5.43
N TRP A 134 -2.70 -21.60 6.18
CA TRP A 134 -3.02 -20.69 7.27
C TRP A 134 -2.04 -20.79 8.44
N LEU A 135 -1.48 -22.00 8.71
CA LEU A 135 -0.42 -22.16 9.69
C LEU A 135 0.86 -21.44 9.26
N GLU A 136 1.27 -21.57 8.00
CA GLU A 136 2.44 -20.87 7.46
C GLU A 136 2.27 -19.33 7.53
N ILE A 137 1.12 -18.81 7.10
CA ILE A 137 0.79 -17.38 7.23
C ILE A 137 0.77 -16.95 8.70
N GLY A 138 0.15 -17.75 9.57
CA GLY A 138 0.06 -17.46 11.00
C GLY A 138 1.43 -17.36 11.68
N ILE A 139 2.35 -18.26 11.35
CA ILE A 139 3.73 -18.24 11.87
C ILE A 139 4.45 -16.97 11.43
N ILE A 140 4.33 -16.57 10.16
CA ILE A 140 4.98 -15.36 9.63
C ILE A 140 4.41 -14.11 10.30
N ILE A 141 3.07 -14.00 10.40
CA ILE A 141 2.42 -12.86 11.05
C ILE A 141 2.78 -12.79 12.54
N LEU A 142 2.84 -13.92 13.23
CA LEU A 142 3.25 -13.96 14.64
C LEU A 142 4.70 -13.48 14.81
N ALA A 143 5.61 -13.99 13.98
CA ALA A 143 7.02 -13.57 14.01
C ALA A 143 7.17 -12.07 13.71
N ALA A 144 6.48 -11.58 12.66
CA ALA A 144 6.47 -10.15 12.33
C ALA A 144 5.86 -9.31 13.46
N GLY A 145 4.76 -9.76 14.07
CA GLY A 145 4.13 -9.10 15.22
C GLY A 145 5.05 -9.01 16.44
N LEU A 146 5.79 -10.08 16.76
CA LEU A 146 6.78 -10.06 17.83
C LEU A 146 7.94 -9.12 17.53
N TYR A 147 8.40 -9.10 16.27
CA TYR A 147 9.42 -8.16 15.83
C TYR A 147 8.95 -6.70 15.97
N LEU A 148 7.76 -6.39 15.44
CA LEU A 148 7.17 -5.06 15.56
C LEU A 148 6.92 -4.65 17.00
N TRP A 149 6.47 -5.57 17.86
CA TRP A 149 6.32 -5.30 19.28
C TRP A 149 7.62 -4.82 19.92
N THR A 150 8.72 -5.54 19.62
CA THR A 150 10.01 -5.27 20.27
C THR A 150 10.69 -4.01 19.72
N PHE A 151 10.65 -3.81 18.39
CA PHE A 151 11.45 -2.78 17.73
C PHE A 151 10.67 -1.52 17.35
N ALA A 152 9.33 -1.59 17.26
CA ALA A 152 8.50 -0.43 16.94
C ALA A 152 7.54 -0.06 18.09
N LEU A 153 6.62 -0.95 18.48
CA LEU A 153 5.53 -0.59 19.41
C LEU A 153 6.06 -0.26 20.82
N SER A 154 6.96 -1.07 21.37
CA SER A 154 7.51 -0.84 22.71
C SER A 154 8.31 0.48 22.80
N PRO A 155 9.20 0.82 21.87
CA PRO A 155 9.85 2.14 21.84
C PRO A 155 8.87 3.30 21.70
N ILE A 156 7.86 3.21 20.82
CA ILE A 156 6.84 4.25 20.63
C ILE A 156 6.11 4.52 21.95
N ILE A 157 5.64 3.46 22.64
CA ILE A 157 4.94 3.59 23.92
C ILE A 157 5.82 4.26 25.00
N THR A 158 7.10 3.89 25.05
CA THR A 158 8.02 4.41 26.06
C THR A 158 8.47 5.84 25.79
N GLN A 159 8.59 6.25 24.51
CA GLN A 159 9.05 7.58 24.13
C GLN A 159 7.91 8.60 24.09
N THR A 160 6.77 8.27 23.51
CA THR A 160 5.63 9.18 23.39
C THR A 160 4.90 9.34 24.73
N GLY A 161 4.82 8.25 25.50
CA GLY A 161 4.11 8.25 26.78
C GLY A 161 2.59 8.49 26.61
N MET A 162 1.93 8.91 27.72
CA MET A 162 0.49 9.22 27.71
C MET A 162 0.18 10.72 27.54
N SER A 163 1.19 11.54 27.29
CA SER A 163 1.05 13.00 27.21
C SER A 163 0.34 13.44 25.93
N GLU A 164 0.50 12.69 24.84
CA GLU A 164 -0.09 13.00 23.54
C GLU A 164 -0.86 11.78 22.98
N PRO A 165 -2.09 11.54 23.46
CA PRO A 165 -2.81 10.29 23.17
C PRO A 165 -3.12 10.11 21.67
N LEU A 166 -3.39 11.17 20.93
CA LEU A 166 -3.63 11.06 19.48
C LEU A 166 -2.36 10.67 18.73
N VAL A 167 -1.23 11.30 19.04
CA VAL A 167 0.08 10.92 18.45
C VAL A 167 0.37 9.44 18.72
N LEU A 168 0.19 9.02 19.98
CA LEU A 168 0.41 7.62 20.37
C LEU A 168 -0.49 6.65 19.58
N ILE A 169 -1.79 6.95 19.47
CA ILE A 169 -2.74 6.09 18.75
C ILE A 169 -2.34 5.94 17.30
N PHE A 170 -2.07 7.02 16.58
CA PHE A 170 -1.68 6.97 15.17
C PHE A 170 -0.32 6.31 14.97
N SER A 171 0.68 6.64 15.80
CA SER A 171 2.01 6.01 15.74
C SER A 171 1.98 4.50 15.99
N LEU A 172 1.06 4.00 16.81
CA LEU A 172 0.86 2.56 17.00
C LEU A 172 0.03 1.92 15.87
N ALA A 173 -0.89 2.70 15.27
CA ALA A 173 -1.77 2.18 14.22
C ALA A 173 -1.02 1.85 12.93
N TYR A 174 0.02 2.60 12.55
CA TYR A 174 0.80 2.34 11.33
C TYR A 174 1.52 0.98 11.36
N PRO A 175 2.34 0.63 12.35
CA PRO A 175 2.94 -0.70 12.42
C PRO A 175 1.91 -1.84 12.46
N LEU A 176 0.76 -1.63 13.08
CA LEU A 176 -0.33 -2.61 13.08
C LEU A 176 -0.98 -2.73 11.68
N ALA A 177 -1.12 -1.62 10.96
CA ALA A 177 -1.61 -1.62 9.59
C ALA A 177 -0.64 -2.34 8.63
N ASP A 178 0.67 -2.27 8.88
CA ASP A 178 1.69 -3.02 8.15
C ASP A 178 1.51 -4.53 8.26
N LEU A 179 1.05 -5.03 9.41
CA LEU A 179 0.67 -6.45 9.54
C LEU A 179 -0.52 -6.82 8.65
N ILE A 180 -1.48 -5.91 8.46
CA ILE A 180 -2.59 -6.10 7.53
C ILE A 180 -2.06 -6.17 6.10
N LEU A 181 -1.13 -5.29 5.74
CA LEU A 181 -0.51 -5.27 4.42
C LEU A 181 0.34 -6.52 4.18
N LEU A 182 1.12 -6.94 5.18
CA LEU A 182 1.87 -8.19 5.13
C LEU A 182 0.93 -9.39 4.93
N LEU A 183 -0.19 -9.44 5.66
CA LEU A 183 -1.20 -10.48 5.46
C LEU A 183 -1.74 -10.47 4.02
N ALA A 184 -2.04 -9.30 3.46
CA ALA A 184 -2.47 -9.17 2.07
C ALA A 184 -1.42 -9.71 1.09
N ILE A 185 -0.14 -9.37 1.28
CA ILE A 185 0.97 -9.89 0.47
C ILE A 185 1.07 -11.41 0.56
N LEU A 186 1.03 -11.97 1.76
CA LEU A 186 1.11 -13.42 1.96
C LEU A 186 -0.07 -14.15 1.29
N VAL A 187 -1.29 -13.63 1.45
CA VAL A 187 -2.47 -14.18 0.76
C VAL A 187 -2.30 -14.09 -0.75
N LEU A 188 -1.79 -12.99 -1.27
CA LEU A 188 -1.57 -12.78 -2.69
C LEU A 188 -0.54 -13.73 -3.28
N LEU A 189 0.58 -13.96 -2.58
CA LEU A 189 1.69 -14.80 -3.06
C LEU A 189 1.43 -16.30 -2.86
N PHE A 190 0.83 -16.69 -1.74
CA PHE A 190 0.62 -18.11 -1.43
C PHE A 190 -0.65 -18.72 -2.04
N ARG A 191 -1.56 -17.90 -2.56
CA ARG A 191 -2.75 -18.38 -3.26
C ARG A 191 -2.53 -18.41 -4.78
N THR A 192 -3.08 -19.43 -5.43
CA THR A 192 -3.11 -19.48 -6.91
C THR A 192 -4.34 -18.74 -7.40
N HIS A 193 -4.16 -17.72 -8.22
CA HIS A 193 -5.21 -16.85 -8.73
C HIS A 193 -5.51 -17.17 -10.21
N PRO A 194 -6.53 -17.99 -10.53
CA PRO A 194 -6.88 -18.33 -11.89
C PRO A 194 -7.37 -17.08 -12.65
N GLY A 195 -6.90 -16.91 -13.87
CA GLY A 195 -7.27 -15.78 -14.72
C GLY A 195 -6.60 -14.45 -14.39
N VAL A 196 -5.74 -14.40 -13.37
CA VAL A 196 -4.89 -13.26 -13.08
C VAL A 196 -3.45 -13.59 -13.47
N PRO A 197 -2.84 -12.87 -14.43
CA PRO A 197 -1.43 -13.08 -14.78
C PRO A 197 -0.51 -12.83 -13.56
N GLY A 198 0.61 -13.57 -13.48
CA GLY A 198 1.56 -13.45 -12.38
C GLY A 198 2.22 -12.06 -12.26
N GLY A 199 2.38 -11.36 -13.38
CA GLY A 199 2.98 -10.01 -13.38
C GLY A 199 2.23 -8.99 -12.51
N PRO A 200 0.92 -8.76 -12.68
CA PRO A 200 0.13 -7.91 -11.80
C PRO A 200 0.17 -8.32 -10.31
N ILE A 201 0.17 -9.63 -10.03
CA ILE A 201 0.28 -10.14 -8.66
C ILE A 201 1.61 -9.73 -8.04
N LEU A 202 2.71 -9.94 -8.77
CA LEU A 202 4.03 -9.56 -8.30
C LEU A 202 4.18 -8.05 -8.11
N MET A 203 3.61 -7.25 -9.03
CA MET A 203 3.61 -5.79 -8.92
C MET A 203 2.83 -5.29 -7.70
N LEU A 204 1.67 -5.86 -7.42
CA LEU A 204 0.89 -5.53 -6.20
C LEU A 204 1.67 -5.90 -4.93
N ALA A 205 2.25 -7.11 -4.90
CA ALA A 205 3.04 -7.56 -3.75
C ALA A 205 4.30 -6.71 -3.54
N SER A 206 5.02 -6.38 -4.62
CA SER A 206 6.22 -5.53 -4.52
C SER A 206 5.88 -4.11 -4.09
N GLY A 207 4.78 -3.53 -4.59
CA GLY A 207 4.31 -2.22 -4.15
C GLY A 207 4.01 -2.21 -2.66
N ALA A 208 3.25 -3.18 -2.17
CA ALA A 208 2.92 -3.30 -0.76
C ALA A 208 4.17 -3.53 0.13
N LEU A 209 5.17 -4.29 -0.34
CA LEU A 209 6.46 -4.44 0.38
C LEU A 209 7.23 -3.12 0.46
N VAL A 210 7.21 -2.32 -0.60
CA VAL A 210 7.84 -0.99 -0.60
C VAL A 210 7.15 -0.06 0.38
N THR A 211 5.81 -0.11 0.48
CA THR A 211 5.06 0.67 1.48
C THR A 211 5.49 0.31 2.90
N ILE A 212 5.50 -0.99 3.27
CA ILE A 212 5.98 -1.43 4.60
C ILE A 212 7.43 -0.95 4.86
N ALA A 213 8.30 -1.06 3.85
CA ALA A 213 9.69 -0.63 4.00
C ALA A 213 9.81 0.89 4.20
N ALA A 214 8.95 1.68 3.56
CA ALA A 214 8.88 3.12 3.75
C ALA A 214 8.38 3.48 5.15
N ASP A 215 7.32 2.83 5.63
CA ASP A 215 6.73 3.08 6.95
C ASP A 215 7.70 2.70 8.10
N VAL A 216 8.55 1.68 7.90
CA VAL A 216 9.60 1.31 8.86
C VAL A 216 10.78 2.30 8.84
N ALA A 217 11.04 2.95 7.69
CA ALA A 217 12.15 3.90 7.52
C ALA A 217 11.82 5.32 7.98
N PHE A 218 10.55 5.65 8.11
CA PHE A 218 10.02 6.95 8.54
C PHE A 218 9.90 7.01 10.06
#